data_66b7d6d87488a017e45ed3e8d5da3885
#
_entry.id   66b7d6d87488a017e45ed3e8d5da3885
#
_cell.length_a   1.000
_cell.length_b   1.000
_cell.length_c   1.000
_cell.angle_alpha   90.00
_cell.angle_beta   90.00
_cell.angle_gamma   90.00
#
_symmetry.space_group_name_H-M   'P 1'
#
loop_
_entity.id
_entity.type
_entity.pdbx_description
1 polymer ?
#
loop_
_entity_poly.entity_id
_entity_poly.type
_entity_poly.pdbx_seq_one_letter_code
_entity_poly.pdbx_strand_id
1 'polypeptide(L)'
;MENQLDIVASLRQDLLEDNSANNKKAKLSEFVSMYKDNKAVMTVLDMIFNSEKFSLTSKIFEHPASSRTDNKESSVSDIEVSAALATLQIQSISASQKKDLLKTYHEALSKGAAEVLECILDKDLKCGVSSATYKACVKTNKTLGVSLANSYFNKKKKVNFEKDDWYMSRKLDGCRLNIIKQSDKVLTLSRTGKEFTTLEVLKNIFQQIPGDFVLDGEVITKSGLDHDDFKSIVSQVKRKDYTIPDPVMMVFDMYSLEVAYGEETSAIFSERYKTLQEFFNRNKEVLGDNVIIVDQKKVVDEDMLMEEFNKAEDAGWEGLMIRKDVSWEGKRTDNLLKIKSFEDGEFTITGYTLGDFRYKNTVLHNVLASVEVYYKGYTCSVGSGWSLDERKNYASEPEQLIGRVLKVKYFEETTNDKGEKSMRFPIKVFLYDKTGRFD
;
A
#
# COMPACT_ATOMS: atom_id res chain seq x y z
N MET A 1 -38.39 11.58 -10.71
CA MET A 1 -37.38 11.09 -11.71
C MET A 1 -36.31 10.33 -10.94
N GLU A 2 -36.02 9.12 -11.37
CA GLU A 2 -34.97 8.31 -10.75
C GLU A 2 -33.60 8.86 -11.18
N ASN A 3 -32.79 9.31 -10.24
CA ASN A 3 -31.45 9.81 -10.50
C ASN A 3 -30.37 8.79 -10.03
N GLN A 4 -29.09 9.08 -10.30
CA GLN A 4 -27.98 8.15 -9.97
C GLN A 4 -27.93 7.77 -8.48
N LEU A 5 -28.39 8.61 -7.56
CA LEU A 5 -28.46 8.27 -6.13
C LEU A 5 -29.62 7.31 -5.84
N ASP A 6 -30.78 7.47 -6.52
CA ASP A 6 -31.88 6.54 -6.40
C ASP A 6 -31.51 5.14 -6.89
N ILE A 7 -30.75 5.05 -8.00
CA ILE A 7 -30.23 3.78 -8.54
C ILE A 7 -29.30 3.09 -7.52
N VAL A 8 -28.39 3.85 -6.91
CA VAL A 8 -27.49 3.28 -5.87
C VAL A 8 -28.26 2.97 -4.57
N ALA A 9 -29.35 3.68 -4.28
CA ALA A 9 -30.22 3.37 -3.16
C ALA A 9 -30.90 2.01 -3.31
N SER A 10 -31.36 1.66 -4.52
CA SER A 10 -31.91 0.33 -4.81
C SER A 10 -30.86 -0.77 -4.56
N LEU A 11 -29.62 -0.60 -5.05
CA LEU A 11 -28.51 -1.52 -4.72
C LEU A 11 -28.31 -1.65 -3.21
N ARG A 12 -28.28 -0.52 -2.50
CA ARG A 12 -28.08 -0.53 -1.04
C ARG A 12 -29.18 -1.32 -0.33
N GLN A 13 -30.42 -1.16 -0.74
CA GLN A 13 -31.56 -1.92 -0.20
C GLN A 13 -31.38 -3.42 -0.43
N ASP A 14 -31.08 -3.84 -1.65
CA ASP A 14 -30.83 -5.25 -2.01
C ASP A 14 -29.69 -5.88 -1.19
N LEU A 15 -28.66 -5.08 -0.88
CA LEU A 15 -27.53 -5.52 -0.07
C LEU A 15 -27.86 -5.62 1.42
N LEU A 16 -28.76 -4.77 1.93
CA LEU A 16 -29.22 -4.81 3.32
C LEU A 16 -30.09 -6.04 3.62
N GLU A 17 -30.86 -6.49 2.65
CA GLU A 17 -31.74 -7.67 2.76
C GLU A 17 -30.95 -8.99 2.81
N ASP A 18 -29.67 -8.96 2.46
CA ASP A 18 -28.83 -10.16 2.43
C ASP A 18 -27.85 -10.20 3.61
N ASN A 19 -27.77 -11.35 4.29
CA ASN A 19 -26.85 -11.55 5.41
C ASN A 19 -25.52 -12.23 5.00
N SER A 20 -25.43 -12.73 3.75
CA SER A 20 -24.25 -13.44 3.26
C SER A 20 -23.28 -12.48 2.58
N ALA A 21 -22.02 -12.46 3.04
CA ALA A 21 -20.96 -11.67 2.40
C ALA A 21 -20.71 -12.07 0.94
N ASN A 22 -20.83 -13.37 0.62
CA ASN A 22 -20.65 -13.88 -0.75
C ASN A 22 -21.80 -13.43 -1.66
N ASN A 23 -23.05 -13.48 -1.18
CA ASN A 23 -24.18 -13.02 -1.94
C ASN A 23 -24.13 -11.51 -2.17
N LYS A 24 -23.78 -10.73 -1.14
CA LYS A 24 -23.56 -9.27 -1.28
C LYS A 24 -22.52 -8.96 -2.34
N LYS A 25 -21.41 -9.71 -2.37
CA LYS A 25 -20.39 -9.56 -3.40
C LYS A 25 -20.93 -9.90 -4.80
N ALA A 26 -21.72 -10.96 -4.94
CA ALA A 26 -22.33 -11.34 -6.22
C ALA A 26 -23.28 -10.26 -6.74
N LYS A 27 -24.22 -9.77 -5.89
CA LYS A 27 -25.16 -8.68 -6.22
C LYS A 27 -24.42 -7.40 -6.62
N LEU A 28 -23.38 -7.02 -5.87
CA LEU A 28 -22.57 -5.86 -6.21
C LEU A 28 -21.84 -6.05 -7.55
N SER A 29 -21.31 -7.23 -7.83
CA SER A 29 -20.63 -7.54 -9.10
C SER A 29 -21.59 -7.46 -10.28
N GLU A 30 -22.80 -7.96 -10.13
CA GLU A 30 -23.87 -7.88 -11.13
C GLU A 30 -24.26 -6.42 -11.40
N PHE A 31 -24.51 -5.65 -10.34
CA PHE A 31 -24.82 -4.23 -10.45
C PHE A 31 -23.72 -3.43 -11.15
N VAL A 32 -22.46 -3.62 -10.76
CA VAL A 32 -21.31 -2.98 -11.39
C VAL A 32 -21.23 -3.36 -12.88
N SER A 33 -21.47 -4.62 -13.23
CA SER A 33 -21.48 -5.08 -14.63
C SER A 33 -22.60 -4.41 -15.44
N MET A 34 -23.78 -4.24 -14.84
CA MET A 34 -24.94 -3.60 -15.46
C MET A 34 -24.70 -2.10 -15.71
N TYR A 35 -24.10 -1.41 -14.75
CA TYR A 35 -23.92 0.05 -14.79
C TYR A 35 -22.50 0.50 -15.15
N LYS A 36 -21.60 -0.40 -15.59
CA LYS A 36 -20.18 -0.07 -15.91
C LYS A 36 -20.01 1.11 -16.87
N ASP A 37 -20.93 1.30 -17.81
CA ASP A 37 -20.90 2.36 -18.81
C ASP A 37 -21.68 3.62 -18.37
N ASN A 38 -22.41 3.55 -17.25
CA ASN A 38 -23.09 4.70 -16.65
C ASN A 38 -22.14 5.46 -15.72
N LYS A 39 -21.46 6.48 -16.27
CA LYS A 39 -20.48 7.29 -15.54
C LYS A 39 -21.04 7.92 -14.28
N ALA A 40 -22.32 8.34 -14.27
CA ALA A 40 -22.94 9.02 -13.13
C ALA A 40 -23.08 8.06 -11.94
N VAL A 41 -23.62 6.86 -12.16
CA VAL A 41 -23.77 5.80 -11.14
C VAL A 41 -22.40 5.33 -10.63
N MET A 42 -21.46 5.08 -11.55
CA MET A 42 -20.10 4.65 -11.15
C MET A 42 -19.37 5.71 -10.35
N THR A 43 -19.54 7.00 -10.67
CA THR A 43 -18.98 8.11 -9.87
C THR A 43 -19.49 8.09 -8.43
N VAL A 44 -20.78 7.83 -8.21
CA VAL A 44 -21.35 7.73 -6.85
C VAL A 44 -20.67 6.59 -6.07
N LEU A 45 -20.55 5.41 -6.66
CA LEU A 45 -19.86 4.28 -6.01
C LEU A 45 -18.37 4.59 -5.74
N ASP A 46 -17.67 5.19 -6.68
CA ASP A 46 -16.28 5.61 -6.50
C ASP A 46 -16.14 6.67 -5.40
N MET A 47 -17.07 7.59 -5.30
CA MET A 47 -17.10 8.58 -4.21
C MET A 47 -17.29 7.94 -2.85
N ILE A 48 -18.05 6.85 -2.74
CA ILE A 48 -18.24 6.10 -1.50
C ILE A 48 -16.98 5.28 -1.15
N PHE A 49 -16.42 4.55 -2.11
CA PHE A 49 -15.43 3.50 -1.81
C PHE A 49 -13.97 3.89 -2.09
N ASN A 50 -13.69 4.81 -3.02
CA ASN A 50 -12.34 5.05 -3.52
C ASN A 50 -11.81 6.48 -3.29
N SER A 51 -12.67 7.49 -3.09
CA SER A 51 -12.22 8.86 -2.97
C SER A 51 -11.66 9.20 -1.58
N GLU A 52 -10.86 10.27 -1.49
CA GLU A 52 -10.37 10.80 -0.21
C GLU A 52 -11.55 11.25 0.68
N LYS A 53 -11.31 11.27 1.98
CA LYS A 53 -12.33 11.76 2.93
C LYS A 53 -12.63 13.23 2.69
N PHE A 54 -13.90 13.58 2.73
CA PHE A 54 -14.33 14.96 2.69
C PHE A 54 -14.14 15.63 4.06
N SER A 55 -14.11 16.94 4.07
CA SER A 55 -14.12 17.72 5.32
C SER A 55 -15.46 17.69 6.04
N LEU A 56 -16.52 17.23 5.37
CA LEU A 56 -17.90 17.14 5.87
C LEU A 56 -18.28 15.66 6.03
N THR A 57 -19.12 15.38 7.01
CA THR A 57 -19.75 14.06 7.26
C THR A 57 -21.28 14.20 7.27
N SER A 58 -22.01 13.09 7.30
CA SER A 58 -23.47 13.08 7.38
C SER A 58 -24.06 13.84 8.57
N LYS A 59 -23.26 14.10 9.60
CA LYS A 59 -23.64 14.90 10.78
C LYS A 59 -24.02 16.36 10.48
N ILE A 60 -23.78 16.84 9.25
CA ILE A 60 -24.26 18.17 8.82
C ILE A 60 -25.77 18.25 8.69
N PHE A 61 -26.45 17.11 8.51
CA PHE A 61 -27.91 17.03 8.40
C PHE A 61 -28.52 16.93 9.80
N GLU A 62 -29.42 17.85 10.13
CA GLU A 62 -30.11 17.90 11.43
C GLU A 62 -31.11 16.72 11.58
N HIS A 63 -31.72 16.34 10.43
CA HIS A 63 -32.62 15.22 10.35
C HIS A 63 -32.06 14.20 9.34
N PRO A 64 -31.49 13.07 9.79
CA PRO A 64 -30.98 12.05 8.89
C PRO A 64 -32.11 11.44 8.05
N ALA A 65 -31.80 11.04 6.82
CA ALA A 65 -32.78 10.49 5.89
C ALA A 65 -33.48 9.24 6.45
N SER A 66 -32.80 8.45 7.29
CA SER A 66 -33.42 7.29 7.96
C SER A 66 -34.62 7.62 8.84
N SER A 67 -34.71 8.85 9.37
CA SER A 67 -35.82 9.30 10.20
C SER A 67 -37.05 9.76 9.39
N ARG A 68 -36.95 9.86 8.08
CA ARG A 68 -38.04 10.30 7.20
C ARG A 68 -39.14 9.23 7.07
N THR A 69 -40.36 9.67 7.09
CA THR A 69 -41.57 8.83 6.89
C THR A 69 -42.24 9.09 5.55
N ASP A 70 -41.79 10.09 4.80
CA ASP A 70 -42.36 10.43 3.48
C ASP A 70 -41.84 9.47 2.40
N ASN A 71 -42.69 9.18 1.42
CA ASN A 71 -42.37 8.38 0.23
C ASN A 71 -42.25 9.28 -1.01
N LYS A 72 -41.65 10.47 -0.85
CA LYS A 72 -41.50 11.37 -1.98
C LYS A 72 -40.40 10.88 -2.96
N GLU A 73 -40.64 11.12 -4.24
CA GLU A 73 -39.62 10.95 -5.27
C GLU A 73 -38.60 12.09 -5.25
N SER A 74 -37.41 11.83 -5.78
CA SER A 74 -36.40 12.86 -5.98
C SER A 74 -36.89 13.91 -6.99
N SER A 75 -36.79 15.18 -6.65
CA SER A 75 -37.16 16.32 -7.49
C SER A 75 -35.96 16.93 -8.26
N VAL A 76 -34.82 16.29 -8.21
CA VAL A 76 -33.56 16.73 -8.82
C VAL A 76 -33.05 15.72 -9.86
N SER A 77 -32.49 16.26 -10.96
CA SER A 77 -31.94 15.48 -12.08
C SER A 77 -30.54 14.97 -11.83
N ASP A 78 -30.07 14.00 -12.65
CA ASP A 78 -28.70 13.52 -12.67
C ASP A 78 -27.65 14.62 -12.82
N ILE A 79 -27.94 15.65 -13.65
CA ILE A 79 -27.04 16.77 -13.90
C ILE A 79 -26.88 17.61 -12.63
N GLU A 80 -27.97 17.91 -11.95
CA GLU A 80 -27.96 18.69 -10.71
C GLU A 80 -27.25 17.93 -9.59
N VAL A 81 -27.52 16.63 -9.44
CA VAL A 81 -26.81 15.76 -8.50
C VAL A 81 -25.32 15.72 -8.81
N SER A 82 -24.95 15.53 -10.07
CA SER A 82 -23.54 15.51 -10.48
C SER A 82 -22.83 16.85 -10.19
N ALA A 83 -23.50 17.99 -10.43
CA ALA A 83 -22.97 19.30 -10.11
C ALA A 83 -22.77 19.48 -8.59
N ALA A 84 -23.75 19.06 -7.78
CA ALA A 84 -23.64 19.13 -6.32
C ALA A 84 -22.49 18.24 -5.79
N LEU A 85 -22.36 17.03 -6.29
CA LEU A 85 -21.27 16.11 -5.90
C LEU A 85 -19.89 16.64 -6.34
N ALA A 86 -19.79 17.27 -7.51
CA ALA A 86 -18.55 17.90 -7.98
C ALA A 86 -18.06 19.00 -7.02
N THR A 87 -18.96 19.75 -6.39
CA THR A 87 -18.60 20.81 -5.43
C THR A 87 -17.88 20.29 -4.20
N LEU A 88 -18.10 19.03 -3.81
CA LEU A 88 -17.40 18.40 -2.69
C LEU A 88 -15.88 18.33 -2.93
N GLN A 89 -15.45 18.20 -4.16
CA GLN A 89 -14.04 18.08 -4.56
C GLN A 89 -13.35 19.43 -4.80
N ILE A 90 -14.12 20.52 -4.95
CA ILE A 90 -13.58 21.86 -5.25
C ILE A 90 -13.04 22.49 -3.95
N GLN A 91 -11.74 22.74 -3.89
CA GLN A 91 -11.09 23.30 -2.70
C GLN A 91 -11.43 24.78 -2.45
N SER A 92 -11.73 25.57 -3.50
CA SER A 92 -12.06 26.99 -3.40
C SER A 92 -13.45 27.28 -2.81
N ILE A 93 -14.34 26.26 -2.70
CA ILE A 93 -15.66 26.41 -2.07
C ILE A 93 -15.53 26.16 -0.58
N SER A 94 -15.99 27.10 0.23
CA SER A 94 -15.94 26.99 1.70
C SER A 94 -16.81 25.84 2.23
N ALA A 95 -16.43 25.30 3.39
CA ALA A 95 -17.19 24.24 4.04
C ALA A 95 -18.65 24.65 4.35
N SER A 96 -18.89 25.92 4.70
CA SER A 96 -20.24 26.45 4.92
C SER A 96 -21.08 26.40 3.64
N GLN A 97 -20.55 26.91 2.55
CA GLN A 97 -21.26 26.89 1.25
C GLN A 97 -21.57 25.48 0.77
N LYS A 98 -20.63 24.55 0.94
CA LYS A 98 -20.87 23.12 0.65
C LYS A 98 -21.98 22.55 1.53
N LYS A 99 -21.98 22.88 2.82
CA LYS A 99 -23.00 22.42 3.78
C LYS A 99 -24.40 22.90 3.38
N ASP A 100 -24.56 24.19 3.05
CA ASP A 100 -25.86 24.78 2.71
C ASP A 100 -26.40 24.17 1.41
N LEU A 101 -25.52 24.00 0.41
CA LEU A 101 -25.87 23.35 -0.85
C LEU A 101 -26.33 21.89 -0.61
N LEU A 102 -25.57 21.12 0.14
CA LEU A 102 -25.90 19.72 0.44
C LEU A 102 -27.19 19.56 1.22
N LYS A 103 -27.51 20.47 2.15
CA LYS A 103 -28.80 20.48 2.86
C LYS A 103 -29.99 20.65 1.88
N THR A 104 -29.88 21.60 0.95
CA THR A 104 -30.88 21.83 -0.07
C THR A 104 -31.13 20.58 -0.92
N TYR A 105 -30.07 19.93 -1.39
CA TYR A 105 -30.17 18.69 -2.15
C TYR A 105 -30.71 17.53 -1.31
N HIS A 106 -30.24 17.38 -0.09
CA HIS A 106 -30.71 16.34 0.82
C HIS A 106 -32.22 16.41 1.00
N GLU A 107 -32.80 17.61 1.15
CA GLU A 107 -34.25 17.84 1.24
C GLU A 107 -34.99 17.55 -0.07
N ALA A 108 -34.36 17.77 -1.22
CA ALA A 108 -34.96 17.55 -2.55
C ALA A 108 -34.93 16.09 -3.03
N LEU A 109 -34.11 15.23 -2.38
CA LEU A 109 -33.98 13.83 -2.72
C LEU A 109 -35.04 12.94 -2.07
N SER A 110 -35.31 11.78 -2.69
CA SER A 110 -36.01 10.68 -2.06
C SER A 110 -35.29 10.22 -0.78
N LYS A 111 -35.98 9.51 0.09
CA LYS A 111 -35.36 8.95 1.31
C LYS A 111 -34.14 8.13 1.00
N GLY A 112 -34.22 7.18 0.05
CA GLY A 112 -33.10 6.30 -0.32
C GLY A 112 -31.93 7.06 -0.93
N ALA A 113 -32.17 8.01 -1.83
CA ALA A 113 -31.19 8.85 -2.44
C ALA A 113 -30.46 9.76 -1.41
N ALA A 114 -31.20 10.30 -0.44
CA ALA A 114 -30.64 11.08 0.66
C ALA A 114 -29.76 10.22 1.58
N GLU A 115 -30.15 8.97 1.87
CA GLU A 115 -29.30 8.01 2.59
C GLU A 115 -27.99 7.72 1.83
N VAL A 116 -28.03 7.61 0.50
CA VAL A 116 -26.83 7.44 -0.32
C VAL A 116 -25.95 8.69 -0.28
N LEU A 117 -26.52 9.90 -0.30
CA LEU A 117 -25.74 11.13 -0.13
C LEU A 117 -25.02 11.16 1.23
N GLU A 118 -25.68 10.71 2.31
CA GLU A 118 -25.04 10.53 3.62
C GLU A 118 -23.90 9.51 3.56
N CYS A 119 -24.10 8.38 2.87
CA CYS A 119 -23.06 7.36 2.66
C CYS A 119 -21.84 7.89 1.89
N ILE A 120 -22.02 8.78 0.92
CA ILE A 120 -20.92 9.44 0.21
C ILE A 120 -20.07 10.26 1.18
N LEU A 121 -20.67 11.03 2.07
CA LEU A 121 -19.97 11.86 3.04
C LEU A 121 -19.24 11.01 4.09
N ASP A 122 -19.85 9.92 4.52
CA ASP A 122 -19.30 9.02 5.54
C ASP A 122 -18.31 7.99 4.96
N LYS A 123 -18.21 7.87 3.62
CA LYS A 123 -17.37 6.88 2.92
C LYS A 123 -17.69 5.43 3.27
N ASP A 124 -18.97 5.16 3.49
CA ASP A 124 -19.46 3.83 3.83
C ASP A 124 -20.90 3.66 3.34
N LEU A 125 -21.16 2.65 2.52
CA LEU A 125 -22.51 2.32 2.04
C LEU A 125 -23.41 1.75 3.16
N LYS A 126 -22.82 1.47 4.33
CA LYS A 126 -23.50 0.99 5.55
C LYS A 126 -24.36 -0.28 5.32
N CYS A 127 -23.91 -1.15 4.43
CA CYS A 127 -24.52 -2.44 4.09
C CYS A 127 -23.59 -3.64 4.29
N GLY A 128 -22.43 -3.45 4.96
CA GLY A 128 -21.43 -4.50 5.21
C GLY A 128 -20.56 -4.83 4.00
N VAL A 129 -20.51 -3.99 2.98
CA VAL A 129 -19.60 -4.10 1.83
C VAL A 129 -18.41 -3.17 2.04
N SER A 130 -17.20 -3.73 1.96
CA SER A 130 -15.96 -2.95 2.10
C SER A 130 -15.46 -2.39 0.76
N SER A 131 -14.58 -1.37 0.82
CA SER A 131 -13.86 -0.88 -0.37
C SER A 131 -13.07 -2.00 -1.07
N ALA A 132 -12.54 -2.98 -0.33
CA ALA A 132 -11.85 -4.12 -0.92
C ALA A 132 -12.81 -5.01 -1.73
N THR A 133 -14.05 -5.21 -1.24
CA THR A 133 -15.08 -5.96 -1.96
C THR A 133 -15.50 -5.22 -3.23
N TYR A 134 -15.73 -3.91 -3.14
CA TYR A 134 -16.06 -3.08 -4.31
C TYR A 134 -14.96 -3.13 -5.38
N LYS A 135 -13.70 -2.90 -5.01
CA LYS A 135 -12.56 -2.99 -5.91
C LYS A 135 -12.43 -4.35 -6.61
N ALA A 136 -12.82 -5.43 -5.93
CA ALA A 136 -12.83 -6.76 -6.52
C ALA A 136 -13.99 -6.97 -7.53
N CYS A 137 -15.08 -6.18 -7.43
CA CYS A 137 -16.21 -6.23 -8.34
C CYS A 137 -16.01 -5.31 -9.56
N VAL A 138 -15.41 -4.14 -9.36
CA VAL A 138 -15.09 -3.19 -10.44
C VAL A 138 -13.87 -3.68 -11.20
N LYS A 139 -14.10 -4.60 -12.13
CA LYS A 139 -13.03 -5.14 -13.01
C LYS A 139 -12.33 -4.09 -13.88
N THR A 140 -12.77 -2.84 -13.88
CA THR A 140 -12.20 -1.75 -14.69
C THR A 140 -11.10 -0.95 -14.00
N ASN A 141 -10.98 -0.99 -12.68
CA ASN A 141 -9.76 -0.56 -12.01
C ASN A 141 -8.84 -1.78 -11.84
N LYS A 142 -8.19 -2.15 -12.95
CA LYS A 142 -7.07 -3.06 -12.98
C LYS A 142 -6.05 -2.55 -11.96
N THR A 143 -6.09 -3.09 -10.75
CA THR A 143 -5.05 -2.77 -9.76
C THR A 143 -3.76 -3.32 -10.30
N LEU A 144 -2.81 -2.42 -10.49
CA LEU A 144 -1.46 -2.80 -10.87
C LEU A 144 -0.95 -3.85 -9.87
N GLY A 145 -0.69 -5.05 -10.35
CA GLY A 145 -0.01 -6.07 -9.58
C GLY A 145 1.40 -5.57 -9.24
N VAL A 146 1.93 -5.95 -8.08
CA VAL A 146 3.30 -5.64 -7.69
C VAL A 146 3.96 -6.90 -7.15
N SER A 147 5.10 -7.28 -7.73
CA SER A 147 5.90 -8.39 -7.22
C SER A 147 6.44 -8.09 -5.83
N LEU A 148 6.23 -9.01 -4.89
CA LEU A 148 6.61 -8.87 -3.49
C LEU A 148 7.47 -10.05 -3.04
N ALA A 149 8.56 -9.74 -2.34
CA ALA A 149 9.52 -10.73 -1.85
C ALA A 149 9.11 -11.39 -0.53
N ASN A 150 9.38 -12.68 -0.41
CA ASN A 150 9.48 -13.39 0.86
C ASN A 150 10.93 -13.33 1.40
N SER A 151 11.14 -13.74 2.67
CA SER A 151 12.50 -13.87 3.23
C SER A 151 13.18 -15.13 2.69
N TYR A 152 14.43 -15.00 2.22
CA TYR A 152 15.26 -16.12 1.78
C TYR A 152 15.44 -17.15 2.89
N PHE A 153 15.83 -16.72 4.09
CA PHE A 153 16.09 -17.64 5.20
C PHE A 153 14.85 -18.48 5.58
N ASN A 154 13.64 -17.93 5.40
CA ASN A 154 12.41 -18.67 5.64
C ASN A 154 12.03 -19.63 4.49
N LYS A 155 12.59 -19.42 3.30
CA LYS A 155 12.25 -20.14 2.08
C LYS A 155 13.44 -20.89 1.46
N LYS A 156 14.60 -20.88 2.10
CA LYS A 156 15.86 -21.50 1.64
C LYS A 156 15.67 -22.92 1.12
N LYS A 157 14.86 -23.75 1.81
CA LYS A 157 14.60 -25.15 1.40
C LYS A 157 13.88 -25.28 0.03
N LYS A 158 13.31 -24.19 -0.49
CA LYS A 158 12.64 -24.16 -1.80
C LYS A 158 13.54 -23.63 -2.92
N VAL A 159 14.71 -23.13 -2.59
CA VAL A 159 15.68 -22.63 -3.56
C VAL A 159 16.61 -23.76 -3.97
N ASN A 160 16.74 -23.97 -5.27
CA ASN A 160 17.65 -24.97 -5.84
C ASN A 160 18.37 -24.34 -7.03
N PHE A 161 19.64 -24.02 -6.84
CA PHE A 161 20.46 -23.38 -7.87
C PHE A 161 20.94 -24.33 -8.99
N GLU A 162 20.85 -25.65 -8.77
CA GLU A 162 21.19 -26.62 -9.81
C GLU A 162 20.06 -26.82 -10.83
N LYS A 163 18.81 -26.65 -10.39
CA LYS A 163 17.61 -26.89 -11.20
C LYS A 163 17.02 -25.64 -11.80
N ASP A 164 17.18 -24.52 -11.11
CA ASP A 164 16.54 -23.27 -11.42
C ASP A 164 17.57 -22.16 -11.58
N ASP A 165 17.41 -21.32 -12.57
CA ASP A 165 18.20 -20.12 -12.72
C ASP A 165 17.69 -19.03 -11.78
N TRP A 166 18.62 -18.43 -11.02
CA TRP A 166 18.34 -17.34 -10.11
C TRP A 166 19.28 -16.17 -10.41
N TYR A 167 18.75 -14.96 -10.25
CA TYR A 167 19.49 -13.71 -10.41
C TYR A 167 19.47 -12.92 -9.13
N MET A 168 20.61 -12.36 -8.72
CA MET A 168 20.71 -11.48 -7.57
C MET A 168 20.95 -10.05 -7.98
N SER A 169 20.50 -9.12 -7.14
CA SER A 169 20.74 -7.69 -7.26
C SER A 169 20.79 -7.03 -5.89
N ARG A 170 21.33 -5.79 -5.83
CA ARG A 170 21.26 -4.97 -4.63
C ARG A 170 19.80 -4.82 -4.19
N LYS A 171 19.54 -4.98 -2.89
CA LYS A 171 18.28 -4.57 -2.31
C LYS A 171 18.36 -3.08 -1.96
N LEU A 172 17.64 -2.29 -2.71
CA LEU A 172 17.60 -0.84 -2.53
C LEU A 172 16.75 -0.49 -1.29
N ASP A 173 17.15 0.53 -0.57
CA ASP A 173 16.37 1.11 0.54
C ASP A 173 15.79 2.47 0.10
N GLY A 174 14.74 2.40 -0.69
CA GLY A 174 14.06 3.55 -1.30
C GLY A 174 12.54 3.44 -1.23
N CYS A 175 11.87 4.13 -2.14
CA CYS A 175 10.43 4.02 -2.31
C CYS A 175 10.09 3.31 -3.63
N ARG A 176 9.36 2.18 -3.55
CA ARG A 176 8.90 1.47 -4.76
C ARG A 176 8.18 2.43 -5.70
N LEU A 177 8.62 2.44 -6.94
CA LEU A 177 8.07 3.27 -8.01
C LEU A 177 7.76 2.40 -9.22
N ASN A 178 6.50 2.47 -9.67
CA ASN A 178 6.08 1.93 -10.96
C ASN A 178 5.80 3.11 -11.90
N ILE A 179 6.48 3.14 -13.04
CA ILE A 179 6.16 4.05 -14.14
C ILE A 179 5.23 3.30 -15.08
N ILE A 180 4.07 3.89 -15.35
CA ILE A 180 3.16 3.43 -16.40
C ILE A 180 3.14 4.49 -17.49
N LYS A 181 3.63 4.14 -18.66
CA LYS A 181 3.50 4.95 -19.87
C LYS A 181 2.42 4.33 -20.75
N GLN A 182 1.39 5.10 -21.04
CA GLN A 182 0.32 4.72 -21.97
C GLN A 182 -0.05 5.92 -22.84
N SER A 183 0.19 5.81 -24.13
CA SER A 183 0.07 6.92 -25.07
C SER A 183 0.86 8.15 -24.58
N ASP A 184 0.21 9.28 -24.39
CA ASP A 184 0.82 10.51 -23.89
C ASP A 184 0.80 10.65 -22.37
N LYS A 185 0.28 9.65 -21.66
CA LYS A 185 0.14 9.71 -20.19
C LYS A 185 1.24 8.92 -19.49
N VAL A 186 1.90 9.55 -18.52
CA VAL A 186 2.84 8.93 -17.61
C VAL A 186 2.31 9.01 -16.19
N LEU A 187 2.22 7.86 -15.52
CA LEU A 187 1.86 7.74 -14.10
C LEU A 187 3.07 7.27 -13.29
N THR A 188 3.27 7.90 -12.15
CA THR A 188 4.31 7.55 -11.16
C THR A 188 3.63 6.96 -9.93
N LEU A 189 3.54 5.63 -9.83
CA LEU A 189 2.73 4.96 -8.81
C LEU A 189 3.59 4.31 -7.73
N SER A 190 3.18 4.50 -6.49
CA SER A 190 3.74 3.77 -5.35
C SER A 190 3.34 2.29 -5.39
N ARG A 191 3.94 1.49 -4.52
CA ARG A 191 3.60 0.08 -4.29
C ARG A 191 2.10 -0.19 -4.08
N THR A 192 1.36 0.77 -3.55
CA THR A 192 -0.09 0.64 -3.27
C THR A 192 -0.96 1.28 -4.33
N GLY A 193 -0.37 1.73 -5.45
CA GLY A 193 -1.08 2.38 -6.55
C GLY A 193 -1.38 3.87 -6.32
N LYS A 194 -0.85 4.48 -5.25
CA LYS A 194 -0.96 5.93 -5.03
C LYS A 194 0.04 6.67 -5.91
N GLU A 195 -0.40 7.70 -6.60
CA GLU A 195 0.46 8.53 -7.44
C GLU A 195 1.38 9.43 -6.61
N PHE A 196 2.66 9.50 -7.01
CA PHE A 196 3.63 10.45 -6.50
C PHE A 196 3.56 11.73 -7.31
N THR A 197 3.10 12.81 -6.70
CA THR A 197 3.04 14.14 -7.34
C THR A 197 4.36 14.90 -7.31
N THR A 198 5.35 14.38 -6.61
CA THR A 198 6.67 15.00 -6.41
C THR A 198 7.72 14.61 -7.45
N LEU A 199 7.40 13.67 -8.35
CA LEU A 199 8.32 13.07 -9.33
C LEU A 199 8.13 13.62 -10.76
N GLU A 200 7.82 14.89 -10.88
CA GLU A 200 7.58 15.53 -12.19
C GLU A 200 8.80 15.46 -13.13
N VAL A 201 10.02 15.48 -12.56
CA VAL A 201 11.25 15.32 -13.34
C VAL A 201 11.26 13.96 -14.06
N LEU A 202 10.94 12.88 -13.38
CA LEU A 202 10.86 11.54 -13.98
C LEU A 202 9.70 11.43 -14.98
N LYS A 203 8.54 12.03 -14.68
CA LYS A 203 7.43 12.08 -15.64
C LYS A 203 7.86 12.71 -16.96
N ASN A 204 8.53 13.85 -16.91
CA ASN A 204 9.00 14.59 -18.10
C ASN A 204 10.03 13.78 -18.90
N ILE A 205 10.90 13.03 -18.24
CA ILE A 205 11.84 12.12 -18.91
C ILE A 205 11.06 11.04 -19.68
N PHE A 206 10.16 10.31 -19.00
CA PHE A 206 9.42 9.21 -19.64
C PHE A 206 8.38 9.69 -20.67
N GLN A 207 7.91 10.94 -20.57
CA GLN A 207 7.03 11.54 -21.57
C GLN A 207 7.67 11.58 -22.96
N GLN A 208 8.99 11.75 -23.03
CA GLN A 208 9.75 11.85 -24.27
C GLN A 208 9.99 10.48 -24.94
N ILE A 209 9.80 9.38 -24.22
CA ILE A 209 10.08 8.05 -24.72
C ILE A 209 8.82 7.49 -25.42
N PRO A 210 8.92 7.06 -26.69
CA PRO A 210 7.77 6.52 -27.42
C PRO A 210 7.39 5.13 -26.94
N GLY A 211 6.12 4.78 -27.17
CA GLY A 211 5.56 3.46 -26.87
C GLY A 211 4.96 3.35 -25.46
N ASP A 212 4.25 2.24 -25.27
CA ASP A 212 3.58 1.90 -24.01
C ASP A 212 4.43 0.87 -23.25
N PHE A 213 4.63 1.10 -21.95
CA PHE A 213 5.43 0.20 -21.10
C PHE A 213 5.14 0.41 -19.62
N VAL A 214 5.53 -0.60 -18.84
CA VAL A 214 5.61 -0.50 -17.38
C VAL A 214 7.05 -0.75 -16.94
N LEU A 215 7.61 0.17 -16.18
CA LEU A 215 8.90 0.01 -15.49
C LEU A 215 8.66 -0.17 -14.00
N ASP A 216 9.28 -1.17 -13.43
CA ASP A 216 9.23 -1.48 -12.01
C ASP A 216 10.61 -1.21 -11.40
N GLY A 217 10.62 -0.36 -10.39
CA GLY A 217 11.87 0.11 -9.82
C GLY A 217 11.69 0.69 -8.42
N GLU A 218 12.69 1.37 -7.99
CA GLU A 218 12.73 2.09 -6.70
C GLU A 218 13.27 3.50 -6.92
N VAL A 219 12.59 4.51 -6.36
CA VAL A 219 13.14 5.86 -6.35
C VAL A 219 13.98 6.08 -5.09
N ILE A 220 15.18 6.59 -5.31
CA ILE A 220 16.15 6.94 -4.27
C ILE A 220 16.61 8.38 -4.45
N THR A 221 17.34 8.91 -3.48
CA THR A 221 18.10 10.16 -3.64
C THR A 221 19.39 9.91 -4.43
N LYS A 222 20.02 10.93 -4.93
CA LYS A 222 21.33 10.82 -5.58
C LYS A 222 22.40 10.28 -4.62
N SER A 223 22.35 10.66 -3.34
CA SER A 223 23.20 10.08 -2.27
C SER A 223 22.92 8.60 -2.02
N GLY A 224 21.71 8.12 -2.31
CA GLY A 224 21.32 6.72 -2.19
C GLY A 224 22.00 5.77 -3.20
N LEU A 225 22.77 6.30 -4.16
CA LEU A 225 23.58 5.48 -5.06
C LEU A 225 24.75 4.81 -4.31
N ASP A 226 25.39 5.53 -3.41
CA ASP A 226 26.56 5.07 -2.68
C ASP A 226 26.17 4.34 -1.40
N HIS A 227 25.18 4.85 -0.68
CA HIS A 227 24.70 4.28 0.59
C HIS A 227 23.20 4.46 0.73
N ASP A 228 22.54 3.60 1.53
CA ASP A 228 21.10 3.66 1.72
C ASP A 228 20.67 4.92 2.51
N ASP A 229 19.70 5.68 1.97
CA ASP A 229 19.18 6.94 2.55
C ASP A 229 17.64 7.00 2.46
N PHE A 230 17.01 6.01 3.06
CA PHE A 230 15.55 5.86 3.07
C PHE A 230 14.80 7.06 3.66
N LYS A 231 15.32 7.64 4.75
CA LYS A 231 14.64 8.76 5.42
C LYS A 231 14.53 9.98 4.51
N SER A 232 15.58 10.30 3.78
CA SER A 232 15.61 11.45 2.88
C SER A 232 14.59 11.29 1.76
N ILE A 233 14.61 10.18 1.03
CA ILE A 233 13.65 9.99 -0.07
C ILE A 233 12.20 9.94 0.41
N VAL A 234 11.89 9.23 1.51
CA VAL A 234 10.53 9.16 2.08
C VAL A 234 10.03 10.53 2.50
N SER A 235 10.90 11.36 3.08
CA SER A 235 10.52 12.72 3.48
C SER A 235 10.17 13.59 2.27
N GLN A 236 10.91 13.44 1.17
CA GLN A 236 10.71 14.21 -0.06
C GLN A 236 9.47 13.79 -0.84
N VAL A 237 9.24 12.49 -1.03
CA VAL A 237 8.06 11.99 -1.79
C VAL A 237 6.72 12.28 -1.13
N LYS A 238 6.70 12.56 0.18
CA LYS A 238 5.49 12.87 0.95
C LYS A 238 5.15 14.36 0.99
N ARG A 239 6.03 15.24 0.52
CA ARG A 239 5.78 16.70 0.55
C ARG A 239 4.64 17.04 -0.39
N LYS A 240 3.86 18.05 0.02
CA LYS A 240 2.85 18.67 -0.85
C LYS A 240 3.51 19.88 -1.56
N ASP A 241 3.03 20.15 -2.76
CA ASP A 241 3.47 21.30 -3.56
C ASP A 241 5.02 21.39 -3.70
N TYR A 242 5.63 20.24 -3.96
CA TYR A 242 7.07 20.08 -4.07
C TYR A 242 7.43 19.13 -5.22
N THR A 243 8.45 19.48 -5.99
CA THR A 243 9.07 18.59 -6.99
C THR A 243 10.48 18.25 -6.53
N ILE A 244 10.80 16.96 -6.49
CA ILE A 244 12.16 16.51 -6.18
C ILE A 244 13.06 16.89 -7.36
N PRO A 245 14.13 17.69 -7.15
CA PRO A 245 14.94 18.21 -8.26
C PRO A 245 15.78 17.13 -8.94
N ASP A 246 16.35 16.21 -8.16
CA ASP A 246 17.27 15.16 -8.62
C ASP A 246 16.82 13.76 -8.14
N PRO A 247 15.63 13.27 -8.55
CA PRO A 247 15.21 11.92 -8.21
C PRO A 247 15.99 10.92 -9.07
N VAL A 248 16.43 9.80 -8.48
CA VAL A 248 17.02 8.70 -9.23
C VAL A 248 16.09 7.49 -9.17
N MET A 249 15.66 7.00 -10.31
CA MET A 249 14.91 5.76 -10.43
C MET A 249 15.84 4.60 -10.78
N MET A 250 15.94 3.64 -9.88
CA MET A 250 16.66 2.38 -10.07
C MET A 250 15.70 1.33 -10.61
N VAL A 251 15.81 0.95 -11.87
CA VAL A 251 14.87 0.05 -12.56
C VAL A 251 15.39 -1.38 -12.54
N PHE A 252 14.55 -2.33 -12.14
CA PHE A 252 14.93 -3.75 -12.07
C PHE A 252 14.00 -4.69 -12.87
N ASP A 253 12.89 -4.22 -13.42
CA ASP A 253 12.03 -5.02 -14.30
C ASP A 253 11.27 -4.13 -15.29
N MET A 254 10.88 -4.73 -16.45
CA MET A 254 10.08 -4.09 -17.47
C MET A 254 9.10 -5.12 -18.05
N TYR A 255 7.85 -4.72 -18.28
CA TYR A 255 6.82 -5.56 -18.87
C TYR A 255 5.72 -4.69 -19.52
N SER A 256 4.80 -5.35 -20.24
CA SER A 256 3.69 -4.67 -20.92
C SER A 256 2.58 -4.27 -19.93
N LEU A 257 1.67 -3.43 -20.38
CA LEU A 257 0.46 -3.06 -19.65
C LEU A 257 -0.44 -4.27 -19.40
N GLU A 258 -0.58 -5.15 -20.39
CA GLU A 258 -1.39 -6.37 -20.33
C GLU A 258 -0.88 -7.30 -19.23
N VAL A 259 0.44 -7.47 -19.13
CA VAL A 259 1.09 -8.23 -18.06
C VAL A 259 0.83 -7.55 -16.69
N ALA A 260 1.02 -6.23 -16.60
CA ALA A 260 0.81 -5.48 -15.36
C ALA A 260 -0.62 -5.63 -14.81
N TYR A 261 -1.58 -5.73 -15.71
CA TYR A 261 -2.99 -5.90 -15.38
C TYR A 261 -3.45 -7.36 -15.31
N GLY A 262 -2.52 -8.33 -15.50
CA GLY A 262 -2.80 -9.76 -15.42
C GLY A 262 -3.62 -10.30 -16.57
N GLU A 263 -3.58 -9.65 -17.73
CA GLU A 263 -4.27 -10.07 -18.96
C GLU A 263 -3.43 -11.02 -19.79
N GLU A 264 -2.11 -10.91 -19.67
CA GLU A 264 -1.15 -11.75 -20.33
C GLU A 264 -0.10 -12.29 -19.37
N THR A 265 0.52 -13.40 -19.75
CA THR A 265 1.70 -13.95 -19.08
C THR A 265 2.95 -13.33 -19.68
N SER A 266 3.84 -12.81 -18.86
CA SER A 266 5.10 -12.25 -19.33
C SER A 266 6.06 -13.34 -19.80
N ALA A 267 7.08 -12.93 -20.54
CA ALA A 267 8.32 -13.67 -20.70
C ALA A 267 8.99 -13.98 -19.34
N ILE A 268 9.95 -14.91 -19.32
CA ILE A 268 10.79 -15.19 -18.13
C ILE A 268 11.67 -13.99 -17.81
N PHE A 269 12.22 -13.94 -16.60
CA PHE A 269 12.94 -12.76 -16.11
C PHE A 269 14.17 -12.40 -16.97
N SER A 270 14.97 -13.37 -17.38
CA SER A 270 16.17 -13.14 -18.20
C SER A 270 15.84 -12.45 -19.55
N GLU A 271 14.72 -12.82 -20.18
CA GLU A 271 14.26 -12.18 -21.40
C GLU A 271 13.76 -10.76 -21.15
N ARG A 272 12.99 -10.56 -20.08
CA ARG A 272 12.54 -9.20 -19.69
C ARG A 272 13.72 -8.29 -19.34
N TYR A 273 14.72 -8.81 -18.65
CA TYR A 273 15.94 -8.06 -18.30
C TYR A 273 16.74 -7.68 -19.55
N LYS A 274 16.84 -8.56 -20.53
CA LYS A 274 17.43 -8.26 -21.83
C LYS A 274 16.65 -7.14 -22.55
N THR A 275 15.33 -7.23 -22.59
CA THR A 275 14.46 -6.18 -23.14
C THR A 275 14.67 -4.85 -22.41
N LEU A 276 14.80 -4.87 -21.10
CA LEU A 276 15.11 -3.68 -20.29
C LEU A 276 16.47 -3.09 -20.66
N GLN A 277 17.52 -3.90 -20.83
CA GLN A 277 18.84 -3.43 -21.27
C GLN A 277 18.78 -2.79 -22.66
N GLU A 278 18.06 -3.40 -23.60
CA GLU A 278 17.86 -2.85 -24.95
C GLU A 278 17.08 -1.53 -24.89
N PHE A 279 16.06 -1.43 -24.02
CA PHE A 279 15.31 -0.20 -23.81
C PHE A 279 16.23 0.92 -23.27
N PHE A 280 17.08 0.63 -22.31
CA PHE A 280 18.06 1.60 -21.77
C PHE A 280 19.06 2.06 -22.83
N ASN A 281 19.60 1.13 -23.60
CA ASN A 281 20.57 1.45 -24.65
C ASN A 281 19.98 2.37 -25.71
N ARG A 282 18.73 2.16 -26.09
CA ARG A 282 18.04 3.00 -27.10
C ARG A 282 17.68 4.39 -26.58
N ASN A 283 17.43 4.53 -25.28
CA ASN A 283 16.94 5.76 -24.69
C ASN A 283 17.96 6.45 -23.76
N LYS A 284 19.22 6.06 -23.82
CA LYS A 284 20.28 6.49 -22.90
C LYS A 284 20.38 8.00 -22.75
N GLU A 285 20.29 8.74 -23.84
CA GLU A 285 20.39 10.21 -23.83
C GLU A 285 19.21 10.86 -23.08
N VAL A 286 18.01 10.35 -23.25
CA VAL A 286 16.78 10.86 -22.60
C VAL A 286 16.75 10.48 -21.11
N LEU A 287 17.17 9.26 -20.78
CA LEU A 287 17.17 8.74 -19.40
C LEU A 287 18.18 9.45 -18.51
N GLY A 288 19.35 9.83 -19.09
CA GLY A 288 20.40 10.53 -18.35
C GLY A 288 20.85 9.79 -17.09
N ASP A 289 21.23 10.57 -16.08
CA ASP A 289 21.64 10.04 -14.75
C ASP A 289 20.48 9.83 -13.78
N ASN A 290 19.25 10.21 -14.17
CA ASN A 290 18.08 10.09 -13.31
C ASN A 290 17.42 8.71 -13.35
N VAL A 291 17.77 7.87 -14.35
CA VAL A 291 17.18 6.54 -14.52
C VAL A 291 18.31 5.54 -14.75
N ILE A 292 18.45 4.59 -13.85
CA ILE A 292 19.58 3.64 -13.84
C ILE A 292 19.00 2.21 -13.79
N ILE A 293 19.55 1.31 -14.59
CA ILE A 293 19.23 -0.11 -14.51
C ILE A 293 19.95 -0.75 -13.33
N VAL A 294 19.23 -1.52 -12.53
CA VAL A 294 19.83 -2.31 -11.44
C VAL A 294 20.54 -3.52 -12.06
N ASP A 295 21.83 -3.66 -11.75
CA ASP A 295 22.61 -4.82 -12.18
C ASP A 295 22.05 -6.13 -11.61
N GLN A 296 21.96 -7.14 -12.47
CA GLN A 296 21.42 -8.46 -12.16
C GLN A 296 22.49 -9.51 -12.47
N LYS A 297 22.98 -10.19 -11.44
CA LYS A 297 24.03 -11.21 -11.55
C LYS A 297 23.44 -12.61 -11.37
N LYS A 298 23.72 -13.54 -12.27
CA LYS A 298 23.27 -14.92 -12.12
C LYS A 298 23.95 -15.56 -10.91
N VAL A 299 23.16 -16.24 -10.09
CA VAL A 299 23.63 -16.98 -8.91
C VAL A 299 23.98 -18.40 -9.33
N VAL A 300 25.18 -18.84 -9.04
CA VAL A 300 25.67 -20.18 -9.37
C VAL A 300 25.33 -21.17 -8.26
N ASP A 301 25.59 -20.76 -7.01
CA ASP A 301 25.36 -21.58 -5.83
C ASP A 301 25.11 -20.69 -4.58
N GLU A 302 24.88 -21.34 -3.46
CA GLU A 302 24.64 -20.65 -2.20
C GLU A 302 25.90 -19.96 -1.64
N ASP A 303 27.07 -20.54 -1.84
CA ASP A 303 28.32 -19.98 -1.30
C ASP A 303 28.61 -18.63 -1.97
N MET A 304 28.47 -18.56 -3.30
CA MET A 304 28.55 -17.29 -4.04
C MET A 304 27.53 -16.27 -3.56
N LEU A 305 26.26 -16.71 -3.33
CA LEU A 305 25.21 -15.83 -2.87
C LEU A 305 25.54 -15.23 -1.49
N MET A 306 26.04 -16.04 -0.56
CA MET A 306 26.42 -15.59 0.78
C MET A 306 27.67 -14.72 0.77
N GLU A 307 28.64 -14.99 -0.11
CA GLU A 307 29.80 -14.11 -0.29
C GLU A 307 29.38 -12.71 -0.78
N GLU A 308 28.52 -12.64 -1.79
CA GLU A 308 28.00 -11.36 -2.29
C GLU A 308 27.11 -10.64 -1.26
N PHE A 309 26.38 -11.40 -0.43
CA PHE A 309 25.62 -10.83 0.67
C PHE A 309 26.52 -10.19 1.73
N ASN A 310 27.61 -10.84 2.11
CA ASN A 310 28.58 -10.25 3.05
C ASN A 310 29.23 -8.98 2.47
N LYS A 311 29.56 -8.98 1.16
CA LYS A 311 30.05 -7.76 0.47
C LYS A 311 29.02 -6.64 0.49
N ALA A 312 27.73 -6.97 0.35
CA ALA A 312 26.63 -5.99 0.43
C ALA A 312 26.51 -5.38 1.83
N GLU A 313 26.68 -6.19 2.89
CA GLU A 313 26.70 -5.71 4.28
C GLU A 313 27.90 -4.79 4.53
N ASP A 314 29.09 -5.19 4.09
CA ASP A 314 30.32 -4.39 4.22
C ASP A 314 30.20 -3.04 3.47
N ALA A 315 29.47 -3.02 2.37
CA ALA A 315 29.17 -1.80 1.59
C ALA A 315 28.02 -0.96 2.20
N GLY A 316 27.40 -1.38 3.30
CA GLY A 316 26.31 -0.68 3.97
C GLY A 316 24.98 -0.73 3.21
N TRP A 317 24.77 -1.75 2.39
CA TRP A 317 23.49 -1.95 1.68
C TRP A 317 22.47 -2.66 2.59
N GLU A 318 21.16 -2.45 2.33
CA GLU A 318 20.09 -3.17 3.05
C GLU A 318 20.18 -4.70 2.89
N GLY A 319 20.87 -5.17 1.86
CA GLY A 319 21.07 -6.57 1.53
C GLY A 319 20.93 -6.86 0.04
N LEU A 320 20.48 -8.08 -0.28
CA LEU A 320 20.26 -8.54 -1.65
C LEU A 320 18.83 -8.96 -1.91
N MET A 321 18.45 -8.90 -3.17
CA MET A 321 17.28 -9.55 -3.73
C MET A 321 17.72 -10.72 -4.59
N ILE A 322 17.04 -11.86 -4.51
CA ILE A 322 17.19 -12.93 -5.51
C ILE A 322 15.87 -13.21 -6.19
N ARG A 323 15.93 -13.46 -7.49
CA ARG A 323 14.79 -13.63 -8.37
C ARG A 323 14.98 -14.87 -9.23
N LYS A 324 13.98 -15.76 -9.21
CA LYS A 324 13.94 -16.93 -10.07
C LYS A 324 13.64 -16.52 -11.51
N ASP A 325 14.22 -17.20 -12.48
CA ASP A 325 14.02 -16.97 -13.92
C ASP A 325 12.67 -17.55 -14.38
N VAL A 326 11.62 -16.85 -14.04
CA VAL A 326 10.23 -17.22 -14.38
C VAL A 326 9.43 -15.99 -14.84
N SER A 327 8.24 -16.23 -15.36
CA SER A 327 7.29 -15.17 -15.69
C SER A 327 6.98 -14.27 -14.48
N TRP A 328 6.66 -13.01 -14.75
CA TRP A 328 6.33 -12.03 -13.72
C TRP A 328 4.99 -12.36 -13.05
N GLU A 329 4.94 -12.14 -11.75
CA GLU A 329 3.71 -12.28 -10.96
C GLU A 329 3.51 -11.05 -10.07
N GLY A 330 2.39 -10.37 -10.24
CA GLY A 330 2.00 -9.17 -9.49
C GLY A 330 1.52 -9.45 -8.05
N LYS A 331 2.16 -10.36 -7.34
CA LYS A 331 1.78 -10.78 -5.98
C LYS A 331 3.02 -11.21 -5.18
N ARG A 332 2.81 -11.59 -3.93
CA ARG A 332 3.87 -12.21 -3.11
C ARG A 332 4.04 -13.67 -3.51
N THR A 333 5.28 -14.02 -3.89
CA THR A 333 5.65 -15.39 -4.28
C THR A 333 6.96 -15.83 -3.65
N ASP A 334 7.30 -17.10 -3.80
CA ASP A 334 8.62 -17.64 -3.42
C ASP A 334 9.64 -17.52 -4.60
N ASN A 335 9.23 -16.95 -5.74
CA ASN A 335 10.08 -16.68 -6.90
C ASN A 335 10.87 -15.36 -6.78
N LEU A 336 10.54 -14.55 -5.77
CA LEU A 336 11.26 -13.33 -5.41
C LEU A 336 11.54 -13.38 -3.92
N LEU A 337 12.82 -13.37 -3.54
CA LEU A 337 13.24 -13.46 -2.14
C LEU A 337 14.18 -12.31 -1.80
N LYS A 338 14.16 -11.88 -0.55
CA LYS A 338 15.07 -10.88 -0.01
C LYS A 338 15.99 -11.50 1.03
N ILE A 339 17.26 -11.15 0.97
CA ILE A 339 18.29 -11.48 1.94
C ILE A 339 18.67 -10.17 2.62
N LYS A 340 18.56 -10.11 3.92
CA LYS A 340 18.98 -8.96 4.71
C LYS A 340 19.36 -9.40 6.10
N SER A 341 20.35 -8.74 6.67
CA SER A 341 20.78 -8.95 8.04
C SER A 341 19.77 -8.41 9.03
N PHE A 342 19.85 -8.99 10.22
CA PHE A 342 19.20 -8.46 11.40
C PHE A 342 20.26 -8.42 12.49
N GLU A 343 20.40 -7.30 13.13
CA GLU A 343 21.08 -7.22 14.43
C GLU A 343 20.22 -7.90 15.48
N ASP A 344 20.82 -8.42 16.53
CA ASP A 344 20.10 -8.88 17.71
C ASP A 344 20.72 -8.31 18.99
N GLY A 345 19.92 -8.29 20.03
CA GLY A 345 20.35 -7.83 21.35
C GLY A 345 19.36 -8.26 22.43
N GLU A 346 19.83 -8.20 23.66
CA GLU A 346 19.02 -8.51 24.83
C GLU A 346 18.74 -7.22 25.61
N PHE A 347 17.46 -6.97 25.90
CA PHE A 347 17.00 -5.73 26.48
C PHE A 347 16.04 -6.00 27.64
N THR A 348 16.19 -5.26 28.72
CA THR A 348 15.24 -5.34 29.84
C THR A 348 13.95 -4.63 29.48
N ILE A 349 12.83 -5.29 29.74
CA ILE A 349 11.48 -4.71 29.59
C ILE A 349 11.25 -3.71 30.71
N THR A 350 10.90 -2.47 30.35
CA THR A 350 10.67 -1.35 31.26
C THR A 350 9.21 -0.91 31.31
N GLY A 351 8.41 -1.33 30.33
CA GLY A 351 7.01 -0.97 30.22
C GLY A 351 6.25 -1.87 29.26
N TYR A 352 4.94 -1.65 29.16
CA TYR A 352 4.06 -2.34 28.23
C TYR A 352 2.92 -1.42 27.78
N THR A 353 2.32 -1.78 26.65
CA THR A 353 1.10 -1.13 26.14
C THR A 353 0.05 -2.19 25.88
N LEU A 354 -1.14 -2.00 26.45
CA LEU A 354 -2.33 -2.79 26.11
C LEU A 354 -3.14 -2.03 25.04
N GLY A 355 -3.78 -2.76 24.15
CA GLY A 355 -4.59 -2.17 23.08
C GLY A 355 -5.19 -3.20 22.16
N ASP A 356 -5.78 -2.71 21.08
CA ASP A 356 -6.40 -3.56 20.07
C ASP A 356 -5.36 -4.13 19.12
N PHE A 357 -5.45 -5.43 18.87
CA PHE A 357 -4.58 -6.12 17.93
C PHE A 357 -5.40 -6.81 16.85
N ARG A 358 -5.18 -6.41 15.58
CA ARG A 358 -5.84 -7.02 14.42
C ARG A 358 -5.04 -8.21 13.91
N TYR A 359 -5.67 -9.37 13.89
CA TYR A 359 -5.13 -10.58 13.30
C TYR A 359 -6.11 -11.17 12.30
N LYS A 360 -5.73 -11.21 11.01
CA LYS A 360 -6.61 -11.59 9.90
C LYS A 360 -7.90 -10.75 9.92
N ASN A 361 -9.06 -11.40 10.07
CA ASN A 361 -10.38 -10.75 10.10
C ASN A 361 -10.92 -10.52 11.51
N THR A 362 -10.11 -10.77 12.56
CA THR A 362 -10.51 -10.64 13.96
C THR A 362 -9.74 -9.50 14.63
N VAL A 363 -10.43 -8.71 15.44
CA VAL A 363 -9.81 -7.74 16.33
C VAL A 363 -9.86 -8.31 17.74
N LEU A 364 -8.70 -8.42 18.37
CA LEU A 364 -8.58 -8.71 19.80
C LEU A 364 -8.51 -7.38 20.55
N HIS A 365 -9.36 -7.21 21.53
CA HIS A 365 -9.43 -5.99 22.33
C HIS A 365 -8.68 -6.17 23.63
N ASN A 366 -8.02 -5.09 24.06
CA ASN A 366 -7.31 -4.99 25.32
C ASN A 366 -6.31 -6.15 25.56
N VAL A 367 -5.51 -6.45 24.54
CA VAL A 367 -4.43 -7.45 24.62
C VAL A 367 -3.07 -6.75 24.63
N LEU A 368 -1.99 -7.49 24.92
CA LEU A 368 -0.64 -6.93 24.83
C LEU A 368 -0.37 -6.48 23.38
N ALA A 369 -0.27 -5.16 23.19
CA ALA A 369 0.07 -4.54 21.91
C ALA A 369 1.60 -4.55 21.70
N SER A 370 2.36 -4.09 22.69
CA SER A 370 3.82 -4.05 22.67
C SER A 370 4.40 -4.01 24.08
N VAL A 371 5.69 -4.29 24.18
CA VAL A 371 6.48 -3.98 25.38
C VAL A 371 7.45 -2.85 25.07
N GLU A 372 7.87 -2.14 26.07
CA GLU A 372 8.89 -1.10 26.00
C GLU A 372 10.21 -1.65 26.55
N VAL A 373 11.29 -1.37 25.82
CA VAL A 373 12.64 -1.73 26.25
C VAL A 373 13.56 -0.51 26.18
N TYR A 374 14.58 -0.51 27.02
CA TYR A 374 15.55 0.58 27.05
C TYR A 374 16.70 0.28 26.03
N TYR A 375 16.83 1.15 25.02
CA TYR A 375 17.82 1.04 23.97
C TYR A 375 18.67 2.30 23.88
N LYS A 376 19.97 2.20 24.20
CA LYS A 376 20.96 3.30 24.09
C LYS A 376 20.48 4.67 24.64
N GLY A 377 19.80 4.65 25.78
CA GLY A 377 19.32 5.87 26.42
C GLY A 377 17.87 6.27 26.10
N TYR A 378 17.18 5.51 25.25
CA TYR A 378 15.82 5.83 24.78
C TYR A 378 14.88 4.63 24.93
N THR A 379 13.59 4.89 25.02
CA THR A 379 12.58 3.85 25.07
C THR A 379 12.21 3.40 23.66
N CYS A 380 12.27 2.09 23.43
CA CYS A 380 11.87 1.45 22.18
C CYS A 380 10.70 0.52 22.41
N SER A 381 9.72 0.55 21.50
CA SER A 381 8.54 -0.32 21.54
C SER A 381 8.74 -1.56 20.67
N VAL A 382 8.48 -2.76 21.23
CA VAL A 382 8.60 -4.06 20.54
C VAL A 382 7.22 -4.73 20.50
N GLY A 383 6.50 -4.54 19.39
CA GLY A 383 5.15 -5.07 19.19
C GLY A 383 5.08 -6.34 18.33
N SER A 384 6.12 -6.67 17.58
CA SER A 384 6.15 -7.86 16.71
C SER A 384 6.76 -9.07 17.40
N GLY A 385 6.41 -10.30 16.93
CA GLY A 385 6.96 -11.56 17.44
C GLY A 385 6.21 -12.17 18.61
N TRP A 386 5.14 -11.55 19.11
CA TRP A 386 4.27 -12.09 20.14
C TRP A 386 3.18 -12.95 19.50
N SER A 387 2.98 -14.17 19.99
CA SER A 387 1.87 -15.04 19.59
C SER A 387 0.54 -14.50 20.13
N LEU A 388 -0.60 -14.98 19.58
CA LEU A 388 -1.92 -14.58 20.06
C LEU A 388 -2.16 -15.00 21.53
N ASP A 389 -1.65 -16.17 21.91
CA ASP A 389 -1.78 -16.67 23.26
C ASP A 389 -0.94 -15.86 24.25
N GLU A 390 0.29 -15.52 23.88
CA GLU A 390 1.12 -14.62 24.68
C GLU A 390 0.45 -13.26 24.89
N ARG A 391 -0.12 -12.68 23.82
CA ARG A 391 -0.82 -11.39 23.90
C ARG A 391 -1.99 -11.43 24.89
N LYS A 392 -2.76 -12.52 24.89
CA LYS A 392 -3.89 -12.70 25.80
C LYS A 392 -3.42 -12.98 27.22
N ASN A 393 -2.46 -13.89 27.37
CA ASN A 393 -1.97 -14.32 28.67
C ASN A 393 -1.30 -13.15 29.44
N TYR A 394 -0.45 -12.38 28.76
CA TYR A 394 0.20 -11.24 29.38
C TYR A 394 -0.74 -10.02 29.57
N ALA A 395 -1.88 -9.97 28.90
CA ALA A 395 -2.85 -8.90 29.12
C ALA A 395 -3.54 -8.97 30.50
N SER A 396 -3.67 -10.18 31.07
CA SER A 396 -4.28 -10.36 32.40
C SER A 396 -3.37 -9.90 33.55
N GLU A 397 -2.06 -10.07 33.40
CA GLU A 397 -1.05 -9.72 34.41
C GLU A 397 0.19 -9.12 33.73
N PRO A 398 0.09 -7.96 33.10
CA PRO A 398 1.15 -7.42 32.27
C PRO A 398 2.40 -6.99 33.06
N GLU A 399 2.25 -6.70 34.34
CA GLU A 399 3.33 -6.35 35.27
C GLU A 399 4.41 -7.44 35.35
N GLN A 400 4.04 -8.71 35.14
CA GLN A 400 5.00 -9.81 35.17
C GLN A 400 6.07 -9.73 34.06
N LEU A 401 5.87 -8.88 33.04
CA LEU A 401 6.85 -8.63 31.98
C LEU A 401 7.94 -7.66 32.42
N ILE A 402 7.66 -6.75 33.36
CA ILE A 402 8.60 -5.72 33.79
C ILE A 402 9.83 -6.36 34.44
N GLY A 403 11.01 -5.92 34.01
CA GLY A 403 12.30 -6.42 34.49
C GLY A 403 12.76 -7.72 33.85
N ARG A 404 11.93 -8.38 33.03
CA ARG A 404 12.35 -9.57 32.25
C ARG A 404 13.24 -9.13 31.09
N VAL A 405 14.11 -10.03 30.66
CA VAL A 405 14.99 -9.79 29.52
C VAL A 405 14.33 -10.33 28.23
N LEU A 406 14.28 -9.52 27.22
CA LEU A 406 13.75 -9.83 25.90
C LEU A 406 14.89 -9.88 24.88
N LYS A 407 15.07 -11.02 24.20
CA LYS A 407 15.90 -11.10 23.01
C LYS A 407 15.12 -10.55 21.82
N VAL A 408 15.62 -9.48 21.23
CA VAL A 408 15.02 -8.76 20.10
C VAL A 408 15.97 -8.85 18.93
N LYS A 409 15.45 -9.15 17.75
CA LYS A 409 16.15 -8.91 16.48
C LYS A 409 15.56 -7.68 15.82
N TYR A 410 16.39 -6.87 15.22
CA TYR A 410 15.99 -5.63 14.53
C TYR A 410 16.84 -5.42 13.28
N PHE A 411 16.31 -4.62 12.34
CA PHE A 411 16.97 -4.46 11.05
C PHE A 411 18.21 -3.54 11.15
N GLU A 412 18.04 -2.39 11.82
CA GLU A 412 19.11 -1.41 11.98
C GLU A 412 18.76 -0.44 13.12
N GLU A 413 19.75 0.33 13.54
CA GLU A 413 19.52 1.48 14.41
C GLU A 413 18.95 2.65 13.59
N THR A 414 17.95 3.34 14.13
CA THR A 414 17.43 4.57 13.56
C THR A 414 17.55 5.70 14.56
N THR A 415 17.60 6.92 14.05
CA THR A 415 17.60 8.15 14.86
C THR A 415 16.48 9.05 14.35
N ASN A 416 15.64 9.55 15.26
CA ASN A 416 14.60 10.52 14.90
C ASN A 416 15.16 11.94 14.82
N ASP A 417 14.32 12.90 14.44
CA ASP A 417 14.71 14.31 14.27
C ASP A 417 15.17 14.99 15.60
N LYS A 418 14.87 14.38 16.75
CA LYS A 418 15.31 14.82 18.08
C LYS A 418 16.64 14.17 18.51
N GLY A 419 17.23 13.34 17.69
CA GLY A 419 18.44 12.59 18.01
C GLY A 419 18.20 11.33 18.86
N GLU A 420 16.94 10.94 19.09
CA GLU A 420 16.61 9.75 19.86
C GLU A 420 16.82 8.49 19.02
N LYS A 421 17.53 7.52 19.58
CA LYS A 421 17.85 6.26 18.93
C LYS A 421 16.76 5.22 19.14
N SER A 422 16.49 4.42 18.11
CA SER A 422 15.50 3.36 18.15
C SER A 422 15.92 2.20 17.24
N MET A 423 15.28 1.06 17.43
CA MET A 423 15.43 -0.12 16.57
C MET A 423 14.41 -0.08 15.43
N ARG A 424 14.84 -0.28 14.20
CA ARG A 424 13.96 -0.40 13.04
C ARG A 424 13.40 -1.83 12.95
N PHE A 425 12.08 -1.97 12.89
CA PHE A 425 11.36 -3.26 12.83
C PHE A 425 11.75 -4.27 13.92
N PRO A 426 11.71 -3.89 15.21
CA PRO A 426 12.07 -4.81 16.28
C PRO A 426 11.07 -5.97 16.38
N ILE A 427 11.60 -7.18 16.54
CA ILE A 427 10.83 -8.42 16.61
C ILE A 427 11.31 -9.19 17.83
N LYS A 428 10.40 -9.56 18.74
CA LYS A 428 10.68 -10.49 19.81
C LYS A 428 11.14 -11.83 19.24
N VAL A 429 12.29 -12.30 19.66
CA VAL A 429 12.81 -13.64 19.36
C VAL A 429 12.51 -14.58 20.53
N PHE A 430 12.90 -14.17 21.74
CA PHE A 430 12.74 -14.98 22.94
C PHE A 430 12.55 -14.08 24.16
N LEU A 431 11.72 -14.55 25.12
CA LEU A 431 11.53 -13.87 26.40
C LEU A 431 12.11 -14.77 27.51
N TYR A 432 13.13 -14.27 28.19
CA TYR A 432 13.75 -14.97 29.31
C TYR A 432 12.89 -14.87 30.57
N ASP A 433 13.00 -15.87 31.47
CA ASP A 433 12.12 -15.91 32.65
C ASP A 433 12.42 -14.84 33.68
N LYS A 434 13.68 -14.44 33.89
CA LYS A 434 14.03 -13.33 34.81
C LYS A 434 15.21 -12.47 34.38
N THR A 435 16.44 -12.96 34.32
CA THR A 435 17.63 -12.12 34.32
C THR A 435 18.49 -12.25 33.07
N GLY A 436 17.95 -12.68 31.94
CA GLY A 436 18.73 -12.87 30.72
C GLY A 436 19.44 -14.22 30.66
N ARG A 437 20.46 -14.31 29.80
CA ARG A 437 21.22 -15.53 29.58
C ARG A 437 22.03 -15.87 30.82
N PHE A 438 21.85 -17.04 31.36
CA PHE A 438 22.81 -17.63 32.29
C PHE A 438 23.87 -18.34 31.45
N ASP A 439 25.03 -17.73 31.33
CA ASP A 439 26.23 -18.40 30.81
C ASP A 439 26.79 -19.34 31.88
#